data_72bc44a0f2a908ab4c7e77d82dad7677
#
_entry.id   72bc44a0f2a908ab4c7e77d82dad7677
#
_cell.length_a   1.000
_cell.length_b   1.000
_cell.length_c   1.000
_cell.angle_alpha   90.00
_cell.angle_beta   90.00
_cell.angle_gamma   90.00
#
_symmetry.space_group_name_H-M   'P 1'
#
loop_
_entity.id
_entity.type
_entity.pdbx_description
1 polymer ?
#
loop_
_entity_poly.entity_id
_entity_poly.type
_entity_poly.pdbx_seq_one_letter_code
_entity_poly.pdbx_strand_id
1 'polypeptide(L)'
;MIFIVKYDTMINKELFQNLIDDLKTSGKYRVFNDIVREAGKFPKAIWYGPYAIKNIVNWCSNDYLGMGQHKVVIDAMHTALDHTGTGSGGTRNIGGTSHYHVALEHELADLHHKESALLFSSAYVANEWTLIALSKIIPNIEFISDSKNHNSLIVGITHSRASKVVFEHNNLQDLEQKLKISFAQEKTPCIVFESVYSMDGDVSPIAAICQLAKKYKAITYIDEVHAVGLYGQRGGGKVEELGLQNDIDIVNGTLGKAFGVQGGYIAADATVIDAIRSIAAGFIFTTSMSPVSCAGALAAVKYLKKHDELRQKHQERATKLKYELTRAGIKVMDSTCSHIVPVLVGNAIKCKSISDYLLNEYGIYVQPINYPTVSVGTERLRFAPTPFHDDGMIEDLINALQDAFKKF
;
A
#
# COMPACT_ATOMS: atom_id res chain seq x y z
N MET A 1 -3.90 -53.56 1.15
CA MET A 1 -4.74 -52.98 0.09
C MET A 1 -5.44 -51.79 0.69
N ILE A 2 -4.88 -50.58 0.49
CA ILE A 2 -5.44 -49.33 1.03
C ILE A 2 -6.50 -48.86 0.02
N PHE A 3 -7.77 -48.97 0.40
CA PHE A 3 -8.86 -48.37 -0.39
C PHE A 3 -8.79 -46.85 -0.27
N ILE A 4 -8.30 -46.20 -1.32
CA ILE A 4 -8.44 -44.74 -1.48
C ILE A 4 -9.90 -44.52 -1.85
N VAL A 5 -10.73 -44.14 -0.86
CA VAL A 5 -12.08 -43.64 -1.12
C VAL A 5 -11.93 -42.29 -1.84
N LYS A 6 -12.16 -42.29 -3.16
CA LYS A 6 -12.37 -41.04 -3.90
C LYS A 6 -13.67 -40.43 -3.40
N TYR A 7 -13.58 -39.41 -2.57
CA TYR A 7 -14.71 -38.52 -2.33
C TYR A 7 -14.98 -37.74 -3.63
N ASP A 8 -16.08 -38.05 -4.28
CA ASP A 8 -16.61 -37.23 -5.37
C ASP A 8 -17.00 -35.88 -4.74
N THR A 9 -16.15 -34.86 -4.93
CA THR A 9 -16.47 -33.49 -4.50
C THR A 9 -17.46 -32.92 -5.50
N MET A 10 -18.54 -32.25 -5.01
CA MET A 10 -19.49 -31.52 -5.86
C MET A 10 -18.82 -30.34 -6.62
N ILE A 11 -17.58 -30.04 -6.31
CA ILE A 11 -16.79 -29.00 -6.99
C ILE A 11 -16.30 -29.54 -8.33
N ASN A 12 -16.71 -28.93 -9.42
CA ASN A 12 -16.17 -29.22 -10.75
C ASN A 12 -14.76 -28.66 -10.86
N LYS A 13 -13.75 -29.50 -10.61
CA LYS A 13 -12.32 -29.15 -10.63
C LYS A 13 -11.84 -28.65 -12.00
N GLU A 14 -12.49 -29.10 -13.08
CA GLU A 14 -12.12 -28.71 -14.46
C GLU A 14 -12.28 -27.21 -14.67
N LEU A 15 -13.34 -26.59 -14.13
CA LEU A 15 -13.54 -25.15 -14.22
C LEU A 15 -12.38 -24.35 -13.59
N PHE A 16 -11.88 -24.83 -12.45
CA PHE A 16 -10.75 -24.19 -11.77
C PHE A 16 -9.44 -24.42 -12.52
N GLN A 17 -9.24 -25.64 -13.08
CA GLN A 17 -8.05 -25.94 -13.85
C GLN A 17 -7.97 -25.10 -15.12
N ASN A 18 -9.07 -24.97 -15.86
CA ASN A 18 -9.16 -24.14 -17.06
C ASN A 18 -8.77 -22.68 -16.76
N LEU A 19 -9.28 -22.10 -15.67
CA LEU A 19 -8.88 -20.76 -15.24
C LEU A 19 -7.38 -20.65 -14.97
N ILE A 20 -6.79 -21.65 -14.26
CA ILE A 20 -5.36 -21.68 -13.97
C ILE A 20 -4.54 -21.75 -15.25
N ASP A 21 -4.95 -22.59 -16.21
CA ASP A 21 -4.26 -22.77 -17.48
C ASP A 21 -4.32 -21.52 -18.35
N ASP A 22 -5.48 -20.85 -18.39
CA ASP A 22 -5.64 -19.54 -19.05
C ASP A 22 -4.72 -18.48 -18.45
N LEU A 23 -4.64 -18.41 -17.11
CA LEU A 23 -3.73 -17.48 -16.43
C LEU A 23 -2.27 -17.77 -16.73
N LYS A 24 -1.86 -19.04 -16.80
CA LYS A 24 -0.50 -19.44 -17.15
C LYS A 24 -0.17 -19.11 -18.61
N THR A 25 -1.05 -19.46 -19.53
CA THR A 25 -0.87 -19.22 -20.97
C THR A 25 -0.78 -17.72 -21.29
N SER A 26 -1.58 -16.90 -20.60
CA SER A 26 -1.57 -15.43 -20.77
C SER A 26 -0.45 -14.69 -20.03
N GLY A 27 0.43 -15.40 -19.30
CA GLY A 27 1.49 -14.81 -18.48
C GLY A 27 1.00 -14.07 -17.24
N LYS A 28 -0.27 -14.24 -16.84
CA LYS A 28 -0.90 -13.54 -15.71
C LYS A 28 -0.90 -14.37 -14.42
N TYR A 29 -0.45 -15.61 -14.48
CA TYR A 29 -0.37 -16.48 -13.29
C TYR A 29 0.62 -15.93 -12.28
N ARG A 30 0.17 -15.73 -11.06
CA ARG A 30 0.99 -15.20 -9.96
C ARG A 30 1.68 -16.34 -9.23
N VAL A 31 3.01 -16.27 -9.14
CA VAL A 31 3.82 -17.19 -8.34
C VAL A 31 4.08 -16.56 -6.98
N PHE A 32 3.80 -17.31 -5.92
CA PHE A 32 4.09 -16.90 -4.54
C PHE A 32 5.41 -17.54 -4.13
N ASN A 33 6.49 -16.75 -4.19
CA ASN A 33 7.81 -17.22 -3.85
C ASN A 33 7.96 -17.41 -2.34
N ASP A 34 8.49 -18.56 -1.93
CA ASP A 34 8.83 -18.85 -0.53
C ASP A 34 10.15 -18.16 -0.18
N ILE A 35 10.06 -17.12 0.65
CA ILE A 35 11.18 -16.24 0.96
C ILE A 35 11.27 -16.00 2.47
N VAL A 36 12.45 -16.19 3.04
CA VAL A 36 12.77 -15.79 4.41
C VAL A 36 13.60 -14.52 4.39
N ARG A 37 13.07 -13.46 5.00
CA ARG A 37 13.77 -12.20 5.26
C ARG A 37 14.43 -12.29 6.64
N GLU A 38 15.72 -12.53 6.67
CA GLU A 38 16.47 -12.64 7.93
C GLU A 38 16.66 -11.25 8.56
N ALA A 39 16.32 -11.13 9.84
CA ALA A 39 16.49 -9.88 10.59
C ALA A 39 17.96 -9.41 10.56
N GLY A 40 18.16 -8.12 10.29
CA GLY A 40 19.47 -7.50 10.17
C GLY A 40 20.21 -7.70 8.85
N LYS A 41 19.61 -8.41 7.87
CA LYS A 41 20.19 -8.63 6.54
C LYS A 41 19.45 -7.96 5.38
N PHE A 42 18.44 -7.16 5.69
CA PHE A 42 17.65 -6.46 4.68
C PHE A 42 18.53 -5.57 3.78
N PRO A 43 18.35 -5.56 2.43
CA PRO A 43 17.29 -6.17 1.63
C PRO A 43 17.56 -7.62 1.18
N LYS A 44 18.62 -8.26 1.68
CA LYS A 44 18.95 -9.65 1.37
C LYS A 44 17.92 -10.58 2.01
N ALA A 45 17.65 -11.70 1.32
CA ALA A 45 16.72 -12.72 1.78
C ALA A 45 17.17 -14.10 1.28
N ILE A 46 16.57 -15.16 1.79
CA ILE A 46 16.75 -16.53 1.32
C ILE A 46 15.48 -16.92 0.55
N TRP A 47 15.65 -17.33 -0.69
CA TRP A 47 14.58 -17.89 -1.52
C TRP A 47 14.65 -19.40 -1.50
N TYR A 48 13.56 -20.05 -1.10
CA TYR A 48 13.37 -21.50 -1.16
C TYR A 48 12.71 -21.82 -2.50
N GLY A 49 13.54 -21.85 -3.56
CA GLY A 49 13.09 -22.13 -4.91
C GLY A 49 12.79 -23.63 -5.12
N PRO A 50 12.07 -23.99 -6.19
CA PRO A 50 11.66 -25.37 -6.45
C PRO A 50 12.83 -26.33 -6.71
N TYR A 51 14.00 -25.82 -7.08
CA TYR A 51 15.18 -26.62 -7.42
C TYR A 51 16.40 -26.32 -6.54
N ALA A 52 16.44 -25.17 -5.89
CA ALA A 52 17.58 -24.76 -5.08
C ALA A 52 17.19 -23.66 -4.08
N ILE A 53 17.93 -23.63 -2.95
CA ILE A 53 17.88 -22.51 -2.00
C ILE A 53 18.93 -21.49 -2.44
N LYS A 54 18.55 -20.21 -2.58
CA LYS A 54 19.44 -19.13 -3.05
C LYS A 54 19.35 -17.88 -2.16
N ASN A 55 20.48 -17.22 -1.99
CA ASN A 55 20.50 -15.86 -1.49
C ASN A 55 20.02 -14.91 -2.61
N ILE A 56 19.14 -13.98 -2.25
CA ILE A 56 18.56 -13.01 -3.18
C ILE A 56 18.60 -11.59 -2.60
N VAL A 57 18.53 -10.59 -3.49
CA VAL A 57 18.27 -9.20 -3.12
C VAL A 57 16.85 -8.84 -3.51
N ASN A 58 16.05 -8.40 -2.54
CA ASN A 58 14.63 -8.09 -2.73
C ASN A 58 14.45 -6.63 -3.14
N TRP A 59 14.04 -6.40 -4.39
CA TRP A 59 13.83 -5.08 -4.99
C TRP A 59 12.36 -4.65 -5.05
N CYS A 60 11.43 -5.43 -4.52
CA CYS A 60 9.99 -5.14 -4.57
C CYS A 60 9.29 -5.15 -3.20
N SER A 61 10.04 -5.16 -2.12
CA SER A 61 9.48 -5.07 -0.77
C SER A 61 8.80 -3.73 -0.53
N ASN A 62 7.61 -3.76 0.08
CA ASN A 62 6.96 -2.53 0.55
C ASN A 62 7.45 -2.08 1.95
N ASP A 63 8.33 -2.83 2.60
CA ASP A 63 9.03 -2.40 3.82
C ASP A 63 10.12 -1.38 3.43
N TYR A 64 9.66 -0.19 3.00
CA TYR A 64 10.49 0.83 2.33
C TYR A 64 11.71 1.29 3.15
N LEU A 65 11.59 1.29 4.47
CA LEU A 65 12.63 1.75 5.40
C LEU A 65 13.28 0.61 6.18
N GLY A 66 12.88 -0.66 5.95
CA GLY A 66 13.39 -1.81 6.68
C GLY A 66 12.95 -1.86 8.16
N MET A 67 11.89 -1.12 8.52
CA MET A 67 11.41 -1.07 9.89
C MET A 67 10.92 -2.42 10.41
N GLY A 68 10.46 -3.31 9.53
CA GLY A 68 10.07 -4.68 9.91
C GLY A 68 11.21 -5.54 10.47
N GLN A 69 12.45 -5.09 10.29
CA GLN A 69 13.66 -5.73 10.86
C GLN A 69 14.42 -4.80 11.82
N HIS A 70 13.90 -3.62 12.10
CA HIS A 70 14.59 -2.64 12.94
C HIS A 70 14.51 -3.04 14.42
N LYS A 71 15.65 -2.95 15.11
CA LYS A 71 15.76 -3.39 16.51
C LYS A 71 14.72 -2.76 17.43
N VAL A 72 14.43 -1.47 17.27
CA VAL A 72 13.44 -0.76 18.09
C VAL A 72 12.05 -1.40 17.96
N VAL A 73 11.66 -1.84 16.76
CA VAL A 73 10.38 -2.50 16.53
C VAL A 73 10.38 -3.90 17.13
N ILE A 74 11.42 -4.67 16.86
CA ILE A 74 11.56 -6.05 17.38
C ILE A 74 11.54 -6.06 18.91
N ASP A 75 12.30 -5.19 19.57
CA ASP A 75 12.36 -5.12 21.04
C ASP A 75 11.01 -4.73 21.66
N ALA A 76 10.29 -3.79 21.03
CA ALA A 76 8.95 -3.40 21.48
C ALA A 76 7.95 -4.55 21.36
N MET A 77 8.05 -5.34 20.27
CA MET A 77 7.19 -6.51 20.06
C MET A 77 7.52 -7.61 21.09
N HIS A 78 8.78 -7.88 21.38
CA HIS A 78 9.18 -8.83 22.43
C HIS A 78 8.65 -8.41 23.80
N THR A 79 8.81 -7.15 24.18
CA THR A 79 8.30 -6.61 25.43
C THR A 79 6.79 -6.79 25.54
N ALA A 80 6.04 -6.48 24.48
CA ALA A 80 4.60 -6.63 24.47
C ALA A 80 4.17 -8.11 24.52
N LEU A 81 4.90 -9.00 23.82
CA LEU A 81 4.65 -10.44 23.84
C LEU A 81 4.78 -11.02 25.25
N ASP A 82 5.83 -10.65 25.97
CA ASP A 82 6.08 -11.13 27.35
C ASP A 82 5.00 -10.62 28.33
N HIS A 83 4.48 -9.40 28.11
CA HIS A 83 3.48 -8.81 29.02
C HIS A 83 2.03 -9.21 28.74
N THR A 84 1.67 -9.40 27.45
CA THR A 84 0.26 -9.53 27.05
C THR A 84 -0.05 -10.82 26.31
N GLY A 85 0.94 -11.62 25.96
CA GLY A 85 0.77 -12.76 25.08
C GLY A 85 0.56 -12.37 23.62
N THR A 86 0.11 -13.29 22.78
CA THR A 86 0.12 -13.18 21.32
C THR A 86 -1.10 -12.49 20.70
N GLY A 87 -2.26 -12.61 21.34
CA GLY A 87 -3.56 -12.26 20.75
C GLY A 87 -4.32 -11.20 21.53
N SER A 88 -5.30 -10.58 20.88
CA SER A 88 -6.14 -9.52 21.45
C SER A 88 -7.32 -10.06 22.28
N GLY A 89 -7.67 -11.34 22.13
CA GLY A 89 -8.78 -11.98 22.86
C GLY A 89 -10.16 -11.70 22.28
N GLY A 90 -10.33 -10.85 21.27
CA GLY A 90 -11.64 -10.56 20.69
C GLY A 90 -11.67 -9.35 19.77
N THR A 91 -12.88 -8.90 19.46
CA THR A 91 -13.11 -7.63 18.77
C THR A 91 -12.87 -6.44 19.68
N ARG A 92 -12.69 -5.25 19.14
CA ARG A 92 -12.38 -4.04 19.91
C ARG A 92 -13.38 -3.74 21.03
N ASN A 93 -14.66 -3.97 20.79
CA ASN A 93 -15.75 -3.73 21.75
C ASN A 93 -16.03 -4.90 22.70
N ILE A 94 -15.46 -6.10 22.44
CA ILE A 94 -15.65 -7.28 23.31
C ILE A 94 -14.28 -7.78 23.79
N GLY A 95 -13.65 -7.01 24.68
CA GLY A 95 -12.41 -7.38 25.35
C GLY A 95 -11.14 -7.28 24.51
N GLY A 96 -11.21 -6.97 23.20
CA GLY A 96 -10.07 -6.90 22.30
C GLY A 96 -9.36 -5.54 22.23
N THR A 97 -9.78 -4.55 23.02
CA THR A 97 -9.06 -3.27 23.15
C THR A 97 -7.99 -3.38 24.23
N SER A 98 -6.75 -3.13 23.89
CA SER A 98 -5.63 -3.03 24.81
C SER A 98 -5.09 -1.60 24.88
N HIS A 99 -4.26 -1.31 25.90
CA HIS A 99 -3.57 -0.03 26.02
C HIS A 99 -2.70 0.28 24.77
N TYR A 100 -2.11 -0.74 24.13
CA TYR A 100 -1.31 -0.56 22.91
C TYR A 100 -2.13 -0.04 21.72
N HIS A 101 -3.40 -0.46 21.59
CA HIS A 101 -4.30 0.10 20.58
C HIS A 101 -4.53 1.60 20.81
N VAL A 102 -4.90 1.96 22.03
CA VAL A 102 -5.20 3.35 22.40
C VAL A 102 -3.98 4.24 22.22
N ALA A 103 -2.80 3.79 22.69
CA ALA A 103 -1.55 4.54 22.55
C ALA A 103 -1.14 4.72 21.08
N LEU A 104 -1.34 3.70 20.23
CA LEU A 104 -1.04 3.79 18.80
C LEU A 104 -2.03 4.72 18.10
N GLU A 105 -3.32 4.66 18.39
CA GLU A 105 -4.34 5.57 17.83
C GLU A 105 -4.03 7.04 18.16
N HIS A 106 -3.63 7.32 19.40
CA HIS A 106 -3.18 8.66 19.80
C HIS A 106 -1.94 9.12 19.02
N GLU A 107 -0.94 8.25 18.86
CA GLU A 107 0.30 8.59 18.16
C GLU A 107 0.07 8.83 16.66
N LEU A 108 -0.87 8.10 16.05
CA LEU A 108 -1.25 8.28 14.64
C LEU A 108 -2.08 9.55 14.44
N ALA A 109 -2.98 9.87 15.34
CA ALA A 109 -3.72 11.13 15.34
C ALA A 109 -2.75 12.33 15.40
N ASP A 110 -1.78 12.28 16.33
CA ASP A 110 -0.72 13.29 16.46
C ASP A 110 0.17 13.38 15.21
N LEU A 111 0.52 12.24 14.57
CA LEU A 111 1.30 12.22 13.34
C LEU A 111 0.63 13.03 12.22
N HIS A 112 -0.69 12.92 12.08
CA HIS A 112 -1.46 13.59 11.04
C HIS A 112 -2.07 14.93 11.46
N HIS A 113 -1.78 15.42 12.68
CA HIS A 113 -2.42 16.61 13.25
C HIS A 113 -3.95 16.51 13.21
N LYS A 114 -4.49 15.33 13.56
CA LYS A 114 -5.91 15.03 13.66
C LYS A 114 -6.30 14.80 15.11
N GLU A 115 -7.59 14.94 15.41
CA GLU A 115 -8.08 14.77 16.78
C GLU A 115 -8.11 13.30 17.21
N SER A 116 -8.33 12.38 16.26
CA SER A 116 -8.44 10.95 16.55
C SER A 116 -8.01 10.10 15.38
N ALA A 117 -7.68 8.83 15.69
CA ALA A 117 -7.43 7.79 14.67
C ALA A 117 -8.13 6.48 15.08
N LEU A 118 -8.35 5.61 14.10
CA LEU A 118 -8.98 4.30 14.28
C LEU A 118 -8.19 3.22 13.57
N LEU A 119 -7.79 2.17 14.29
CA LEU A 119 -7.02 1.05 13.78
C LEU A 119 -7.91 -0.01 13.12
N PHE A 120 -7.45 -0.53 12.00
CA PHE A 120 -8.02 -1.68 11.28
C PHE A 120 -6.96 -2.75 11.05
N SER A 121 -7.38 -3.97 10.71
CA SER A 121 -6.46 -5.08 10.40
C SER A 121 -5.55 -4.82 9.19
N SER A 122 -5.96 -3.94 8.29
CA SER A 122 -5.17 -3.44 7.15
C SER A 122 -5.74 -2.13 6.63
N ALA A 123 -4.94 -1.37 5.85
CA ALA A 123 -5.42 -0.18 5.14
C ALA A 123 -6.48 -0.51 4.08
N TYR A 124 -6.46 -1.73 3.53
CA TYR A 124 -7.52 -2.21 2.64
C TYR A 124 -8.87 -2.21 3.35
N VAL A 125 -8.93 -2.84 4.52
CA VAL A 125 -10.13 -2.92 5.36
C VAL A 125 -10.54 -1.52 5.86
N ALA A 126 -9.57 -0.66 6.19
CA ALA A 126 -9.82 0.72 6.60
C ALA A 126 -10.51 1.52 5.46
N ASN A 127 -10.00 1.45 4.23
CA ASN A 127 -10.62 2.08 3.06
C ASN A 127 -12.05 1.57 2.83
N GLU A 128 -12.19 0.24 2.73
CA GLU A 128 -13.48 -0.37 2.41
C GLU A 128 -14.55 0.03 3.43
N TRP A 129 -14.29 -0.18 4.71
CA TRP A 129 -15.31 0.03 5.73
C TRP A 129 -15.54 1.49 6.11
N THR A 130 -14.56 2.36 5.91
CA THR A 130 -14.76 3.80 6.08
C THR A 130 -15.69 4.35 5.00
N LEU A 131 -15.45 4.01 3.72
CA LEU A 131 -16.31 4.47 2.62
C LEU A 131 -17.74 3.93 2.74
N ILE A 132 -17.90 2.66 3.15
CA ILE A 132 -19.21 2.09 3.47
C ILE A 132 -19.88 2.83 4.66
N ALA A 133 -19.13 3.16 5.71
CA ALA A 133 -19.67 3.89 6.84
C ALA A 133 -20.11 5.31 6.46
N LEU A 134 -19.28 6.04 5.70
CA LEU A 134 -19.63 7.38 5.22
C LEU A 134 -20.93 7.38 4.41
N SER A 135 -21.17 6.37 3.57
CA SER A 135 -22.42 6.28 2.80
C SER A 135 -23.67 6.06 3.64
N LYS A 136 -23.52 5.50 4.85
CA LYS A 136 -24.64 5.31 5.79
C LYS A 136 -24.88 6.55 6.67
N ILE A 137 -23.84 7.36 6.90
CA ILE A 137 -23.90 8.53 7.77
C ILE A 137 -24.34 9.77 6.99
N ILE A 138 -23.82 9.94 5.77
CA ILE A 138 -23.97 11.17 4.98
C ILE A 138 -25.05 11.01 3.94
N PRO A 139 -26.18 11.72 4.05
CA PRO A 139 -27.24 11.67 3.04
C PRO A 139 -26.74 12.16 1.68
N ASN A 140 -27.21 11.51 0.62
CA ASN A 140 -26.90 11.89 -0.77
C ASN A 140 -25.41 12.01 -1.09
N ILE A 141 -24.52 11.28 -0.38
CA ILE A 141 -23.09 11.28 -0.69
C ILE A 141 -22.84 10.76 -2.11
N GLU A 142 -21.96 11.45 -2.83
CA GLU A 142 -21.45 11.01 -4.12
C GLU A 142 -19.92 10.92 -4.07
N PHE A 143 -19.39 9.73 -4.28
CA PHE A 143 -17.94 9.53 -4.35
C PHE A 143 -17.42 9.93 -5.73
N ILE A 144 -16.51 10.91 -5.78
CA ILE A 144 -15.80 11.36 -6.97
C ILE A 144 -14.39 10.79 -6.90
N SER A 145 -14.18 9.67 -7.61
CA SER A 145 -12.99 8.81 -7.48
C SER A 145 -12.01 9.04 -8.62
N ASP A 146 -10.71 9.14 -8.31
CA ASP A 146 -9.67 9.09 -9.34
C ASP A 146 -9.68 7.73 -10.06
N SER A 147 -9.47 7.73 -11.38
CA SER A 147 -9.54 6.52 -12.22
C SER A 147 -8.44 5.51 -11.95
N LYS A 148 -7.35 5.89 -11.28
CA LYS A 148 -6.25 5.00 -10.89
C LYS A 148 -6.22 4.64 -9.42
N ASN A 149 -7.27 4.95 -8.68
CA ASN A 149 -7.38 4.57 -7.27
C ASN A 149 -7.15 3.08 -7.05
N HIS A 150 -6.56 2.75 -5.92
CA HIS A 150 -6.32 1.39 -5.48
C HIS A 150 -7.62 0.58 -5.35
N ASN A 151 -7.53 -0.72 -5.57
CA ASN A 151 -8.67 -1.64 -5.52
C ASN A 151 -9.49 -1.51 -4.22
N SER A 152 -8.87 -1.26 -3.08
CA SER A 152 -9.58 -1.09 -1.79
C SER A 152 -10.55 0.10 -1.79
N LEU A 153 -10.19 1.20 -2.44
CA LEU A 153 -11.05 2.37 -2.63
C LEU A 153 -12.20 2.04 -3.58
N ILE A 154 -11.89 1.39 -4.72
CA ILE A 154 -12.89 0.97 -5.71
C ILE A 154 -13.92 0.02 -5.08
N VAL A 155 -13.45 -0.97 -4.31
CA VAL A 155 -14.30 -1.94 -3.61
C VAL A 155 -15.15 -1.25 -2.55
N GLY A 156 -14.55 -0.39 -1.71
CA GLY A 156 -15.27 0.37 -0.69
C GLY A 156 -16.40 1.24 -1.28
N ILE A 157 -16.10 1.98 -2.34
CA ILE A 157 -17.10 2.79 -3.07
C ILE A 157 -18.20 1.89 -3.67
N THR A 158 -17.82 0.76 -4.26
CA THR A 158 -18.78 -0.15 -4.89
C THR A 158 -19.70 -0.81 -3.85
N HIS A 159 -19.14 -1.29 -2.74
CA HIS A 159 -19.91 -1.92 -1.67
C HIS A 159 -20.75 -0.92 -0.87
N SER A 160 -20.40 0.36 -0.87
CA SER A 160 -21.17 1.42 -0.24
C SER A 160 -22.55 1.59 -0.87
N ARG A 161 -22.71 1.24 -2.17
CA ARG A 161 -23.88 1.44 -3.00
C ARG A 161 -24.30 2.92 -3.17
N ALA A 162 -23.44 3.85 -2.76
CA ALA A 162 -23.65 5.29 -2.96
C ALA A 162 -23.46 5.69 -4.43
N SER A 163 -23.93 6.88 -4.78
CA SER A 163 -23.63 7.49 -6.09
C SER A 163 -22.12 7.61 -6.28
N LYS A 164 -21.62 7.28 -7.47
CA LYS A 164 -20.21 7.40 -7.80
C LYS A 164 -19.99 7.93 -9.20
N VAL A 165 -19.00 8.77 -9.36
CA VAL A 165 -18.42 9.19 -10.64
C VAL A 165 -16.91 9.04 -10.59
N VAL A 166 -16.31 8.75 -11.76
CA VAL A 166 -14.86 8.59 -11.88
C VAL A 166 -14.34 9.76 -12.70
N PHE A 167 -13.29 10.44 -12.21
CA PHE A 167 -12.58 11.46 -12.98
C PHE A 167 -11.28 10.92 -13.54
N GLU A 168 -10.85 11.51 -14.65
CA GLU A 168 -9.59 11.16 -15.31
C GLU A 168 -8.41 11.43 -14.35
N HIS A 169 -7.48 10.50 -14.31
CA HIS A 169 -6.34 10.52 -13.40
C HIS A 169 -5.61 11.87 -13.38
N ASN A 170 -5.53 12.47 -12.19
CA ASN A 170 -4.91 13.78 -11.94
C ASN A 170 -5.43 14.93 -12.79
N ASN A 171 -6.57 14.77 -13.48
CA ASN A 171 -7.17 15.80 -14.33
C ASN A 171 -8.08 16.73 -13.51
N LEU A 172 -7.56 17.89 -13.13
CA LEU A 172 -8.30 18.88 -12.33
C LEU A 172 -9.49 19.50 -13.06
N GLN A 173 -9.46 19.58 -14.39
CA GLN A 173 -10.55 20.13 -15.18
C GLN A 173 -11.73 19.17 -15.19
N ASP A 174 -11.47 17.87 -15.39
CA ASP A 174 -12.50 16.83 -15.32
C ASP A 174 -13.07 16.70 -13.89
N LEU A 175 -12.21 16.73 -12.88
CA LEU A 175 -12.63 16.76 -11.47
C LEU A 175 -13.57 17.94 -11.20
N GLU A 176 -13.19 19.15 -11.62
CA GLU A 176 -14.01 20.34 -11.40
C GLU A 176 -15.37 20.24 -12.10
N GLN A 177 -15.41 19.72 -13.32
CA GLN A 177 -16.66 19.51 -14.04
C GLN A 177 -17.60 18.56 -13.28
N LYS A 178 -17.08 17.46 -12.74
CA LYS A 178 -17.86 16.50 -11.95
C LYS A 178 -18.34 17.09 -10.63
N LEU A 179 -17.51 17.89 -9.96
CA LEU A 179 -17.90 18.61 -8.76
C LEU A 179 -19.03 19.62 -9.03
N LYS A 180 -18.98 20.35 -10.15
CA LYS A 180 -20.07 21.26 -10.57
C LYS A 180 -21.39 20.55 -10.73
N ILE A 181 -21.38 19.38 -11.39
CA ILE A 181 -22.58 18.58 -11.63
C ILE A 181 -23.13 18.04 -10.31
N SER A 182 -22.27 17.47 -9.45
CA SER A 182 -22.64 16.96 -8.12
C SER A 182 -23.28 18.06 -7.26
N PHE A 183 -22.65 19.23 -7.21
CA PHE A 183 -23.14 20.39 -6.46
C PHE A 183 -24.50 20.89 -6.98
N ALA A 184 -24.68 20.97 -8.31
CA ALA A 184 -25.93 21.38 -8.93
C ALA A 184 -27.09 20.39 -8.69
N GLN A 185 -26.77 19.12 -8.38
CA GLN A 185 -27.74 18.07 -8.04
C GLN A 185 -27.98 17.96 -6.51
N GLU A 186 -27.50 18.92 -5.73
CA GLU A 186 -27.63 18.94 -4.27
C GLU A 186 -27.09 17.67 -3.57
N LYS A 187 -26.07 17.04 -4.17
CA LYS A 187 -25.35 15.92 -3.56
C LYS A 187 -24.26 16.42 -2.63
N THR A 188 -23.82 15.55 -1.73
CA THR A 188 -22.65 15.78 -0.89
C THR A 188 -21.43 15.11 -1.56
N PRO A 189 -20.59 15.86 -2.29
CA PRO A 189 -19.44 15.28 -2.98
C PRO A 189 -18.35 14.86 -1.98
N CYS A 190 -17.74 13.70 -2.21
CA CYS A 190 -16.57 13.22 -1.51
C CYS A 190 -15.49 12.86 -2.54
N ILE A 191 -14.39 13.62 -2.57
CA ILE A 191 -13.27 13.36 -3.47
C ILE A 191 -12.39 12.27 -2.84
N VAL A 192 -12.19 11.18 -3.58
CA VAL A 192 -11.39 10.01 -3.14
C VAL A 192 -10.20 9.86 -4.06
N PHE A 193 -8.98 9.95 -3.51
CA PHE A 193 -7.74 9.91 -4.27
C PHE A 193 -6.56 9.43 -3.43
N GLU A 194 -5.46 9.01 -4.09
CA GLU A 194 -4.20 8.65 -3.43
C GLU A 194 -3.21 9.81 -3.48
N SER A 195 -2.35 9.92 -2.50
CA SER A 195 -1.26 10.91 -2.53
C SER A 195 -0.12 10.48 -3.47
N VAL A 196 0.29 9.22 -3.37
CA VAL A 196 1.30 8.57 -4.22
C VAL A 196 0.69 7.31 -4.81
N TYR A 197 0.56 7.24 -6.12
CA TYR A 197 -0.01 6.08 -6.81
C TYR A 197 0.96 4.93 -6.91
N SER A 198 0.49 3.76 -6.47
CA SER A 198 1.34 2.59 -6.20
C SER A 198 2.06 2.01 -7.41
N MET A 199 1.49 2.15 -8.63
CA MET A 199 1.98 1.48 -9.82
C MET A 199 2.74 2.41 -10.77
N ASP A 200 2.38 3.69 -10.77
CA ASP A 200 2.98 4.70 -11.66
C ASP A 200 4.04 5.54 -10.94
N GLY A 201 3.95 5.62 -9.61
CA GLY A 201 4.88 6.40 -8.79
C GLY A 201 4.71 7.91 -8.93
N ASP A 202 3.60 8.36 -9.49
CA ASP A 202 3.25 9.76 -9.58
C ASP A 202 2.52 10.25 -8.30
N VAL A 203 2.36 11.55 -8.19
CA VAL A 203 1.79 12.23 -7.02
C VAL A 203 0.59 13.06 -7.47
N SER A 204 -0.48 13.02 -6.69
CA SER A 204 -1.66 13.85 -6.90
C SER A 204 -1.35 15.33 -6.75
N PRO A 205 -2.06 16.22 -7.49
CA PRO A 205 -2.01 17.65 -7.29
C PRO A 205 -2.83 18.07 -6.04
N ILE A 206 -2.42 17.58 -4.85
CA ILE A 206 -3.18 17.63 -3.59
C ILE A 206 -3.67 19.05 -3.27
N ALA A 207 -2.80 20.06 -3.37
CA ALA A 207 -3.16 21.45 -3.06
C ALA A 207 -4.32 21.96 -3.95
N ALA A 208 -4.28 21.65 -5.25
CA ALA A 208 -5.34 22.05 -6.17
C ALA A 208 -6.65 21.28 -5.93
N ILE A 209 -6.55 19.99 -5.58
CA ILE A 209 -7.73 19.19 -5.17
C ILE A 209 -8.37 19.79 -3.92
N CYS A 210 -7.58 20.18 -2.91
CA CYS A 210 -8.09 20.85 -1.69
C CYS A 210 -8.77 22.19 -2.02
N GLN A 211 -8.23 22.97 -2.96
CA GLN A 211 -8.88 24.22 -3.42
C GLN A 211 -10.24 23.95 -4.07
N LEU A 212 -10.34 22.93 -4.92
CA LEU A 212 -11.60 22.52 -5.52
C LEU A 212 -12.57 21.99 -4.46
N ALA A 213 -12.10 21.20 -3.50
CA ALA A 213 -12.92 20.72 -2.39
C ALA A 213 -13.53 21.86 -1.59
N LYS A 214 -12.75 22.87 -1.22
CA LYS A 214 -13.25 24.09 -0.55
C LYS A 214 -14.30 24.82 -1.38
N LYS A 215 -14.04 25.00 -2.68
CA LYS A 215 -14.94 25.71 -3.60
C LYS A 215 -16.30 25.05 -3.71
N TYR A 216 -16.35 23.72 -3.77
CA TYR A 216 -17.57 22.94 -3.95
C TYR A 216 -18.09 22.27 -2.68
N LYS A 217 -17.53 22.62 -1.50
CA LYS A 217 -17.84 22.02 -0.20
C LYS A 217 -17.80 20.49 -0.21
N ALA A 218 -16.80 19.94 -0.90
CA ALA A 218 -16.58 18.52 -1.01
C ALA A 218 -15.76 18.02 0.19
N ILE A 219 -16.08 16.81 0.66
CA ILE A 219 -15.28 16.05 1.62
C ILE A 219 -14.02 15.54 0.91
N THR A 220 -12.89 15.57 1.61
CA THR A 220 -11.61 15.05 1.12
C THR A 220 -11.24 13.75 1.82
N TYR A 221 -11.12 12.67 1.05
CA TYR A 221 -10.62 11.37 1.50
C TYR A 221 -9.33 11.03 0.76
N ILE A 222 -8.20 11.04 1.46
CA ILE A 222 -6.90 10.76 0.86
C ILE A 222 -6.33 9.43 1.38
N ASP A 223 -5.82 8.61 0.46
CA ASP A 223 -5.01 7.43 0.77
C ASP A 223 -3.52 7.78 0.73
N GLU A 224 -2.89 7.81 1.90
CA GLU A 224 -1.47 8.08 2.10
C GLU A 224 -0.61 6.80 2.25
N VAL A 225 -1.16 5.64 1.92
CA VAL A 225 -0.56 4.33 2.17
C VAL A 225 0.85 4.17 1.58
N HIS A 226 1.15 4.86 0.47
CA HIS A 226 2.48 4.88 -0.14
C HIS A 226 3.33 6.10 0.26
N ALA A 227 2.85 6.95 1.17
CA ALA A 227 3.56 8.17 1.55
C ALA A 227 3.81 8.28 3.07
N VAL A 228 2.95 7.74 3.93
CA VAL A 228 3.18 7.74 5.39
C VAL A 228 4.49 7.04 5.74
N GLY A 229 5.23 7.61 6.66
CA GLY A 229 6.57 7.19 7.05
C GLY A 229 7.69 7.66 6.10
N LEU A 230 7.36 8.17 4.91
CA LEU A 230 8.33 8.47 3.83
C LEU A 230 8.46 9.95 3.48
N TYR A 231 7.40 10.73 3.66
CA TYR A 231 7.34 12.14 3.31
C TYR A 231 6.90 12.97 4.51
N GLY A 232 7.23 14.27 4.46
CA GLY A 232 6.99 15.19 5.56
C GLY A 232 8.07 15.13 6.65
N GLN A 233 8.15 16.18 7.45
CA GLN A 233 9.18 16.31 8.48
C GLN A 233 9.12 15.20 9.54
N ARG A 234 7.90 14.80 9.91
CA ARG A 234 7.63 13.75 10.91
C ARG A 234 7.27 12.40 10.29
N GLY A 235 7.16 12.33 8.94
CA GLY A 235 6.73 11.15 8.22
C GLY A 235 5.21 11.02 8.13
N GLY A 236 4.46 12.11 8.23
CA GLY A 236 2.99 12.12 8.11
C GLY A 236 2.46 12.02 6.68
N GLY A 237 3.36 11.93 5.67
CA GLY A 237 2.98 11.77 4.28
C GLY A 237 3.07 13.04 3.45
N LYS A 238 2.49 13.01 2.23
CA LYS A 238 2.50 14.15 1.31
C LYS A 238 1.65 15.33 1.81
N VAL A 239 0.60 15.04 2.56
CA VAL A 239 -0.24 16.08 3.17
C VAL A 239 0.58 16.90 4.18
N GLU A 240 1.38 16.24 5.02
CA GLU A 240 2.28 16.92 5.94
C GLU A 240 3.37 17.70 5.19
N GLU A 241 4.00 17.10 4.18
CA GLU A 241 5.05 17.75 3.39
C GLU A 241 4.57 19.07 2.75
N LEU A 242 3.29 19.13 2.38
CA LEU A 242 2.66 20.29 1.76
C LEU A 242 2.01 21.26 2.77
N GLY A 243 1.97 20.93 4.07
CA GLY A 243 1.33 21.75 5.09
C GLY A 243 -0.21 21.81 4.97
N LEU A 244 -0.83 20.76 4.42
CA LEU A 244 -2.26 20.71 4.10
C LEU A 244 -3.10 19.88 5.08
N GLN A 245 -2.59 19.60 6.28
CA GLN A 245 -3.26 18.74 7.25
C GLN A 245 -4.67 19.21 7.60
N ASN A 246 -4.90 20.52 7.63
CA ASN A 246 -6.20 21.11 7.92
C ASN A 246 -7.15 21.16 6.71
N ASP A 247 -6.66 20.82 5.53
CA ASP A 247 -7.42 20.85 4.28
C ASP A 247 -7.91 19.46 3.83
N ILE A 248 -7.53 18.42 4.56
CA ILE A 248 -7.95 17.03 4.35
C ILE A 248 -8.85 16.62 5.51
N ASP A 249 -10.01 16.05 5.23
CA ASP A 249 -10.96 15.62 6.27
C ASP A 249 -10.57 14.24 6.82
N ILE A 250 -10.27 13.27 5.94
CA ILE A 250 -9.95 11.89 6.34
C ILE A 250 -8.68 11.44 5.63
N VAL A 251 -7.71 10.99 6.42
CA VAL A 251 -6.48 10.36 5.95
C VAL A 251 -6.56 8.86 6.21
N ASN A 252 -6.32 8.03 5.17
CA ASN A 252 -6.06 6.61 5.33
C ASN A 252 -4.57 6.33 5.27
N GLY A 253 -4.06 5.49 6.17
CA GLY A 253 -2.66 5.10 6.22
C GLY A 253 -2.45 3.62 6.52
N THR A 254 -1.22 3.14 6.34
CA THR A 254 -0.86 1.75 6.59
C THR A 254 0.29 1.61 7.57
N LEU A 255 0.25 0.54 8.35
CA LEU A 255 1.37 0.10 9.19
C LEU A 255 2.22 -0.97 8.48
N GLY A 256 1.73 -1.49 7.35
CA GLY A 256 2.31 -2.63 6.63
C GLY A 256 3.39 -2.27 5.61
N LYS A 257 3.79 -1.00 5.49
CA LYS A 257 4.81 -0.55 4.54
C LYS A 257 5.98 0.13 5.26
N ALA A 258 6.11 1.44 5.20
CA ALA A 258 7.24 2.14 5.80
C ALA A 258 7.41 1.88 7.31
N PHE A 259 6.32 1.64 8.03
CA PHE A 259 6.37 1.26 9.45
C PHE A 259 6.72 -0.21 9.70
N GLY A 260 6.70 -1.06 8.67
CA GLY A 260 7.26 -2.41 8.70
C GLY A 260 6.49 -3.46 9.51
N VAL A 261 5.24 -3.19 9.92
CA VAL A 261 4.45 -4.11 10.76
C VAL A 261 3.22 -4.61 9.97
N GLN A 262 2.08 -4.74 10.59
CA GLN A 262 0.80 -5.08 10.00
C GLN A 262 -0.27 -4.12 10.52
N GLY A 263 -1.26 -3.83 9.69
CA GLY A 263 -2.40 -3.00 10.05
C GLY A 263 -2.59 -1.82 9.11
N GLY A 264 -3.69 -1.12 9.34
CA GLY A 264 -4.03 0.13 8.71
C GLY A 264 -4.84 1.00 9.65
N TYR A 265 -5.10 2.22 9.25
CA TYR A 265 -5.83 3.17 10.08
C TYR A 265 -6.45 4.28 9.25
N ILE A 266 -7.41 4.98 9.85
CA ILE A 266 -7.84 6.30 9.40
C ILE A 266 -7.55 7.32 10.51
N ALA A 267 -7.34 8.58 10.12
CA ALA A 267 -7.20 9.71 11.05
C ALA A 267 -8.10 10.86 10.56
N ALA A 268 -8.87 11.45 11.49
CA ALA A 268 -9.85 12.49 11.20
C ALA A 268 -10.25 13.25 12.50
N ASP A 269 -11.28 14.11 12.39
CA ASP A 269 -12.01 14.68 13.51
C ASP A 269 -12.53 13.58 14.46
N ALA A 270 -12.57 13.85 15.76
CA ALA A 270 -12.95 12.87 16.78
C ALA A 270 -14.39 12.38 16.59
N THR A 271 -15.31 13.26 16.19
CA THR A 271 -16.71 12.92 15.94
C THR A 271 -16.86 11.98 14.72
N VAL A 272 -16.07 12.24 13.67
CA VAL A 272 -16.02 11.38 12.47
C VAL A 272 -15.52 9.99 12.84
N ILE A 273 -14.43 9.90 13.58
CA ILE A 273 -13.87 8.62 14.04
C ILE A 273 -14.85 7.86 14.93
N ASP A 274 -15.51 8.55 15.87
CA ASP A 274 -16.48 7.93 16.78
C ASP A 274 -17.70 7.39 16.05
N ALA A 275 -18.22 8.12 15.07
CA ALA A 275 -19.31 7.67 14.22
C ALA A 275 -18.91 6.42 13.38
N ILE A 276 -17.74 6.45 12.74
CA ILE A 276 -17.26 5.34 11.91
C ILE A 276 -17.04 4.08 12.75
N ARG A 277 -16.36 4.17 13.90
CA ARG A 277 -16.11 3.01 14.77
C ARG A 277 -17.40 2.36 15.29
N SER A 278 -18.47 3.14 15.38
CA SER A 278 -19.76 2.69 15.92
C SER A 278 -20.58 1.88 14.91
N ILE A 279 -20.32 2.02 13.60
CA ILE A 279 -21.12 1.40 12.54
C ILE A 279 -20.34 0.60 11.50
N ALA A 280 -19.02 0.74 11.44
CA ALA A 280 -18.18 0.03 10.49
C ALA A 280 -18.10 -1.46 10.85
N ALA A 281 -18.83 -2.32 10.13
CA ALA A 281 -18.94 -3.74 10.45
C ALA A 281 -17.58 -4.46 10.41
N GLY A 282 -16.69 -4.11 9.48
CA GLY A 282 -15.33 -4.68 9.41
C GLY A 282 -14.39 -4.21 10.53
N PHE A 283 -14.82 -3.24 11.35
CA PHE A 283 -14.17 -2.92 12.62
C PHE A 283 -14.84 -3.63 13.80
N ILE A 284 -16.19 -3.59 13.87
CA ILE A 284 -16.95 -4.09 15.02
C ILE A 284 -16.89 -5.61 15.12
N PHE A 285 -17.00 -6.33 14.00
CA PHE A 285 -17.17 -7.79 13.97
C PHE A 285 -15.90 -8.57 13.62
N THR A 286 -14.74 -7.90 13.54
CA THR A 286 -13.46 -8.58 13.32
C THR A 286 -12.60 -8.59 14.58
N THR A 287 -11.80 -9.63 14.75
CA THR A 287 -10.78 -9.68 15.80
C THR A 287 -9.81 -8.51 15.61
N SER A 288 -9.52 -7.80 16.68
CA SER A 288 -8.59 -6.66 16.65
C SER A 288 -7.14 -7.10 16.40
N MET A 289 -6.32 -6.16 16.00
CA MET A 289 -4.88 -6.39 15.86
C MET A 289 -4.29 -6.90 17.18
N SER A 290 -3.24 -7.73 17.13
CA SER A 290 -2.59 -8.17 18.35
C SER A 290 -1.92 -6.99 19.08
N PRO A 291 -1.89 -7.01 20.43
CA PRO A 291 -1.12 -6.01 21.18
C PRO A 291 0.35 -5.94 20.77
N VAL A 292 0.94 -7.06 20.39
CA VAL A 292 2.32 -7.18 19.89
C VAL A 292 2.51 -6.36 18.62
N SER A 293 1.60 -6.51 17.65
CA SER A 293 1.64 -5.72 16.40
C SER A 293 1.44 -4.22 16.67
N CYS A 294 0.52 -3.88 17.58
CA CYS A 294 0.30 -2.48 17.96
C CYS A 294 1.54 -1.87 18.63
N ALA A 295 2.23 -2.61 19.50
CA ALA A 295 3.45 -2.16 20.16
C ALA A 295 4.58 -1.91 19.15
N GLY A 296 4.79 -2.85 18.22
CA GLY A 296 5.77 -2.68 17.15
C GLY A 296 5.48 -1.48 16.26
N ALA A 297 4.21 -1.31 15.86
CA ALA A 297 3.80 -0.16 15.06
C ALA A 297 3.97 1.17 15.81
N LEU A 298 3.60 1.22 17.08
CA LEU A 298 3.80 2.39 17.94
C LEU A 298 5.28 2.78 18.04
N ALA A 299 6.16 1.79 18.22
CA ALA A 299 7.59 2.01 18.26
C ALA A 299 8.14 2.53 16.92
N ALA A 300 7.67 1.96 15.79
CA ALA A 300 8.04 2.41 14.45
C ALA A 300 7.61 3.86 14.18
N VAL A 301 6.37 4.20 14.48
CA VAL A 301 5.85 5.57 14.30
C VAL A 301 6.64 6.56 15.14
N LYS A 302 6.82 6.29 16.44
CA LYS A 302 7.60 7.16 17.35
C LYS A 302 9.05 7.32 16.91
N TYR A 303 9.67 6.27 16.40
CA TYR A 303 11.04 6.30 15.90
C TYR A 303 11.12 7.19 14.65
N LEU A 304 10.31 6.93 13.64
CA LEU A 304 10.35 7.66 12.37
C LEU A 304 9.94 9.12 12.49
N LYS A 305 9.11 9.50 13.48
CA LYS A 305 8.81 10.91 13.77
C LYS A 305 10.04 11.72 14.20
N LYS A 306 11.05 11.07 14.76
CA LYS A 306 12.27 11.73 15.31
C LYS A 306 13.51 11.51 14.45
N HIS A 307 13.48 10.55 13.53
CA HIS A 307 14.60 10.11 12.72
C HIS A 307 14.26 10.22 11.24
N ASP A 308 14.72 11.27 10.58
CA ASP A 308 14.48 11.53 9.17
C ASP A 308 15.60 11.02 8.25
N GLU A 309 16.76 10.63 8.82
CA GLU A 309 17.93 10.15 8.08
C GLU A 309 17.63 8.92 7.21
N LEU A 310 16.75 8.02 7.67
CA LEU A 310 16.32 6.88 6.85
C LEU A 310 15.48 7.32 5.64
N ARG A 311 14.61 8.32 5.84
CA ARG A 311 13.79 8.88 4.74
C ARG A 311 14.66 9.60 3.72
N GLN A 312 15.62 10.42 4.18
CA GLN A 312 16.55 11.11 3.30
C GLN A 312 17.35 10.12 2.44
N LYS A 313 17.93 9.09 3.09
CA LYS A 313 18.68 8.05 2.38
C LYS A 313 17.79 7.23 1.42
N HIS A 314 16.52 6.98 1.79
CA HIS A 314 15.56 6.32 0.90
C HIS A 314 15.31 7.12 -0.37
N GLN A 315 15.07 8.44 -0.26
CA GLN A 315 14.86 9.32 -1.41
C GLN A 315 16.14 9.42 -2.28
N GLU A 316 17.31 9.46 -1.64
CA GLU A 316 18.60 9.42 -2.34
C GLU A 316 18.75 8.13 -3.17
N ARG A 317 18.47 6.96 -2.56
CA ARG A 317 18.55 5.66 -3.28
C ARG A 317 17.57 5.58 -4.44
N ALA A 318 16.34 6.07 -4.25
CA ALA A 318 15.34 6.11 -5.32
C ALA A 318 15.76 7.03 -6.48
N THR A 319 16.31 8.19 -6.17
CA THR A 319 16.82 9.13 -7.16
C THR A 319 18.01 8.54 -7.92
N LYS A 320 18.96 7.92 -7.19
CA LYS A 320 20.12 7.28 -7.80
C LYS A 320 19.69 6.14 -8.73
N LEU A 321 18.80 5.27 -8.30
CA LEU A 321 18.32 4.15 -9.12
C LEU A 321 17.68 4.68 -10.43
N LYS A 322 16.80 5.68 -10.35
CA LYS A 322 16.20 6.30 -11.56
C LYS A 322 17.25 6.85 -12.51
N TYR A 323 18.24 7.56 -11.98
CA TYR A 323 19.33 8.11 -12.75
C TYR A 323 20.16 7.03 -13.48
N GLU A 324 20.57 5.97 -12.75
CA GLU A 324 21.39 4.89 -13.33
C GLU A 324 20.62 4.08 -14.37
N LEU A 325 19.32 3.79 -14.13
CA LEU A 325 18.46 3.13 -15.11
C LEU A 325 18.36 3.96 -16.40
N THR A 326 18.11 5.26 -16.28
CA THR A 326 18.02 6.17 -17.44
C THR A 326 19.32 6.25 -18.20
N ARG A 327 20.47 6.37 -17.49
CA ARG A 327 21.81 6.38 -18.08
C ARG A 327 22.12 5.07 -18.83
N ALA A 328 21.62 3.95 -18.35
CA ALA A 328 21.77 2.63 -18.97
C ALA A 328 20.81 2.39 -20.16
N GLY A 329 19.98 3.37 -20.52
CA GLY A 329 18.99 3.28 -21.61
C GLY A 329 17.76 2.44 -21.25
N ILE A 330 17.53 2.15 -19.95
CA ILE A 330 16.38 1.40 -19.46
C ILE A 330 15.24 2.39 -19.18
N LYS A 331 14.08 2.15 -19.82
CA LYS A 331 12.94 3.07 -19.75
C LYS A 331 12.23 3.02 -18.40
N VAL A 332 12.49 4.00 -17.55
CA VAL A 332 11.67 4.31 -16.39
C VAL A 332 10.43 5.07 -16.88
N MET A 333 9.27 4.86 -16.25
CA MET A 333 8.05 5.58 -16.63
C MET A 333 8.18 7.07 -16.33
N ASP A 334 7.82 7.91 -17.32
CA ASP A 334 7.97 9.37 -17.25
C ASP A 334 7.10 10.01 -16.16
N SER A 335 6.02 9.36 -15.78
CA SER A 335 5.09 9.84 -14.73
C SER A 335 5.67 9.79 -13.32
N THR A 336 6.70 8.96 -13.07
CA THR A 336 7.18 8.75 -11.70
C THR A 336 7.97 9.94 -11.17
N CYS A 337 7.49 10.51 -10.07
CA CYS A 337 8.19 11.57 -9.31
C CYS A 337 8.41 11.19 -7.84
N SER A 338 8.07 9.96 -7.44
CA SER A 338 8.21 9.45 -6.07
C SER A 338 9.37 8.45 -5.92
N HIS A 339 9.40 7.75 -4.79
CA HIS A 339 10.33 6.67 -4.50
C HIS A 339 10.06 5.37 -5.26
N ILE A 340 8.90 5.23 -5.90
CA ILE A 340 8.54 4.06 -6.69
C ILE A 340 9.17 4.18 -8.07
N VAL A 341 9.88 3.13 -8.51
CA VAL A 341 10.65 3.15 -9.76
C VAL A 341 10.11 2.07 -10.72
N PRO A 342 9.09 2.39 -11.53
CA PRO A 342 8.51 1.47 -12.49
C PRO A 342 9.32 1.46 -13.80
N VAL A 343 9.79 0.29 -14.21
CA VAL A 343 10.45 0.04 -15.49
C VAL A 343 9.45 -0.60 -16.45
N LEU A 344 9.13 0.10 -17.52
CA LEU A 344 8.14 -0.32 -18.50
C LEU A 344 8.66 -1.49 -19.34
N VAL A 345 7.86 -2.55 -19.47
CA VAL A 345 8.11 -3.72 -20.33
C VAL A 345 7.07 -3.82 -21.45
N GLY A 346 5.79 -3.55 -21.17
CA GLY A 346 4.71 -3.46 -22.15
C GLY A 346 4.19 -4.80 -22.69
N ASN A 347 4.56 -5.93 -22.08
CA ASN A 347 4.06 -7.26 -22.44
C ASN A 347 4.14 -8.19 -21.24
N ALA A 348 3.04 -8.89 -20.92
CA ALA A 348 2.93 -9.73 -19.71
C ALA A 348 3.89 -10.93 -19.70
N ILE A 349 4.03 -11.61 -20.84
CA ILE A 349 4.91 -12.80 -20.96
C ILE A 349 6.37 -12.35 -20.83
N LYS A 350 6.76 -11.30 -21.56
CA LYS A 350 8.10 -10.73 -21.49
C LYS A 350 8.42 -10.23 -20.07
N CYS A 351 7.49 -9.54 -19.42
CA CYS A 351 7.66 -9.03 -18.05
C CYS A 351 7.92 -10.18 -17.06
N LYS A 352 7.13 -11.28 -17.18
CA LYS A 352 7.35 -12.47 -16.37
C LYS A 352 8.68 -13.13 -16.68
N SER A 353 9.03 -13.31 -17.95
CA SER A 353 10.29 -13.95 -18.36
C SER A 353 11.51 -13.18 -17.84
N ILE A 354 11.49 -11.85 -17.90
CA ILE A 354 12.55 -10.99 -17.34
C ILE A 354 12.61 -11.17 -15.81
N SER A 355 11.47 -11.12 -15.11
CA SER A 355 11.42 -11.29 -13.65
C SER A 355 11.98 -12.66 -13.23
N ASP A 356 11.56 -13.73 -13.90
CA ASP A 356 12.05 -15.09 -13.63
C ASP A 356 13.57 -15.22 -13.90
N TYR A 357 14.05 -14.60 -14.97
CA TYR A 357 15.46 -14.61 -15.34
C TYR A 357 16.32 -13.87 -14.30
N LEU A 358 15.90 -12.68 -13.87
CA LEU A 358 16.57 -11.92 -12.82
C LEU A 358 16.67 -12.71 -11.51
N LEU A 359 15.59 -13.41 -11.14
CA LEU A 359 15.58 -14.23 -9.93
C LEU A 359 16.49 -15.46 -10.05
N ASN A 360 16.40 -16.17 -11.18
CA ASN A 360 17.10 -17.45 -11.34
C ASN A 360 18.58 -17.28 -11.61
N GLU A 361 19.00 -16.31 -12.43
CA GLU A 361 20.40 -16.16 -12.82
C GLU A 361 21.17 -15.20 -11.92
N TYR A 362 20.52 -14.12 -11.46
CA TYR A 362 21.17 -13.05 -10.71
C TYR A 362 20.79 -12.96 -9.22
N GLY A 363 19.82 -13.77 -8.78
CA GLY A 363 19.32 -13.64 -7.40
C GLY A 363 18.64 -12.30 -7.12
N ILE A 364 18.13 -11.63 -8.15
CA ILE A 364 17.42 -10.36 -8.05
C ILE A 364 15.92 -10.62 -8.04
N TYR A 365 15.25 -10.32 -6.93
CA TYR A 365 13.83 -10.56 -6.79
C TYR A 365 13.03 -9.29 -7.03
N VAL A 366 12.26 -9.29 -8.12
CA VAL A 366 11.25 -8.28 -8.45
C VAL A 366 10.03 -8.95 -9.06
N GLN A 367 8.82 -8.53 -8.67
CA GLN A 367 7.58 -9.09 -9.22
C GLN A 367 7.17 -8.39 -10.52
N PRO A 368 6.70 -9.16 -11.52
CA PRO A 368 6.07 -8.58 -12.70
C PRO A 368 4.70 -8.01 -12.33
N ILE A 369 4.42 -6.80 -12.76
CA ILE A 369 3.13 -6.14 -12.58
C ILE A 369 2.37 -6.20 -13.90
N ASN A 370 1.32 -7.02 -13.93
CA ASN A 370 0.51 -7.33 -15.10
C ASN A 370 -0.97 -7.03 -14.83
N TYR A 371 -1.81 -7.14 -15.86
CA TYR A 371 -3.26 -7.08 -15.71
C TYR A 371 -3.76 -8.11 -14.65
N PRO A 372 -4.74 -7.79 -13.79
CA PRO A 372 -5.57 -6.56 -13.80
C PRO A 372 -4.97 -5.38 -13.00
N THR A 373 -3.77 -5.49 -12.45
CA THR A 373 -3.16 -4.43 -11.64
C THR A 373 -2.81 -3.19 -12.46
N VAL A 374 -2.40 -3.39 -13.70
CA VAL A 374 -2.14 -2.36 -14.71
C VAL A 374 -2.80 -2.73 -16.03
N SER A 375 -3.04 -1.75 -16.90
CA SER A 375 -3.64 -1.98 -18.22
C SER A 375 -2.71 -2.82 -19.11
N VAL A 376 -3.30 -3.61 -20.01
CA VAL A 376 -2.56 -4.36 -21.03
C VAL A 376 -1.74 -3.40 -21.89
N GLY A 377 -0.49 -3.76 -22.17
CA GLY A 377 0.47 -2.91 -22.88
C GLY A 377 1.25 -1.95 -21.97
N THR A 378 0.97 -1.97 -20.65
CA THR A 378 1.66 -1.12 -19.66
C THR A 378 2.29 -1.96 -18.53
N GLU A 379 2.51 -3.23 -18.79
CA GLU A 379 3.17 -4.15 -17.87
C GLU A 379 4.58 -3.66 -17.53
N ARG A 380 4.97 -3.83 -16.29
CA ARG A 380 6.20 -3.24 -15.75
C ARG A 380 6.83 -4.08 -14.65
N LEU A 381 8.12 -3.86 -14.42
CA LEU A 381 8.81 -4.24 -13.20
C LEU A 381 8.78 -3.04 -12.25
N ARG A 382 8.25 -3.21 -11.05
CA ARG A 382 8.14 -2.13 -10.05
C ARG A 382 9.23 -2.29 -9.01
N PHE A 383 10.28 -1.47 -9.10
CA PHE A 383 11.35 -1.46 -8.11
C PHE A 383 10.99 -0.53 -6.95
N ALA A 384 11.33 -0.98 -5.76
CA ALA A 384 11.18 -0.25 -4.50
C ALA A 384 12.54 -0.23 -3.78
N PRO A 385 13.45 0.67 -4.17
CA PRO A 385 14.73 0.81 -3.49
C PRO A 385 14.52 1.19 -2.03
N THR A 386 15.45 0.79 -1.18
CA THR A 386 15.42 1.05 0.26
C THR A 386 16.74 1.70 0.69
N PRO A 387 16.84 2.28 1.89
CA PRO A 387 18.09 2.85 2.41
C PRO A 387 19.28 1.87 2.41
N PHE A 388 19.00 0.58 2.33
CA PHE A 388 19.98 -0.50 2.47
C PHE A 388 20.44 -1.09 1.13
N HIS A 389 19.86 -0.65 0.01
CA HIS A 389 20.40 -0.97 -1.32
C HIS A 389 21.62 -0.11 -1.57
N ASP A 390 22.80 -0.72 -1.54
CA ASP A 390 24.07 -0.04 -1.79
C ASP A 390 24.35 0.17 -3.29
N ASP A 391 25.47 0.81 -3.59
CA ASP A 391 25.86 1.14 -4.97
C ASP A 391 26.16 -0.10 -5.80
N GLY A 392 26.79 -1.12 -5.19
CA GLY A 392 27.08 -2.39 -5.84
C GLY A 392 25.80 -3.12 -6.21
N MET A 393 24.80 -3.14 -5.33
CA MET A 393 23.49 -3.74 -5.64
C MET A 393 22.77 -3.02 -6.79
N ILE A 394 22.90 -1.67 -6.88
CA ILE A 394 22.34 -0.90 -7.99
C ILE A 394 23.07 -1.25 -9.31
N GLU A 395 24.40 -1.33 -9.29
CA GLU A 395 25.20 -1.71 -10.46
C GLU A 395 24.85 -3.14 -10.93
N ASP A 396 24.77 -4.10 -10.01
CA ASP A 396 24.37 -5.49 -10.30
C ASP A 396 22.98 -5.55 -10.94
N LEU A 397 22.01 -4.77 -10.41
CA LEU A 397 20.68 -4.68 -10.99
C LEU A 397 20.69 -4.13 -12.42
N ILE A 398 21.46 -3.05 -12.68
CA ILE A 398 21.55 -2.45 -14.00
C ILE A 398 22.12 -3.43 -15.01
N ASN A 399 23.25 -4.09 -14.67
CA ASN A 399 23.89 -5.08 -15.52
C ASN A 399 22.95 -6.27 -15.84
N ALA A 400 22.27 -6.78 -14.83
CA ALA A 400 21.29 -7.86 -14.97
C ALA A 400 20.09 -7.47 -15.86
N LEU A 401 19.57 -6.24 -15.70
CA LEU A 401 18.49 -5.72 -16.54
C LEU A 401 18.92 -5.54 -18.00
N GLN A 402 20.11 -5.00 -18.25
CA GLN A 402 20.64 -4.87 -19.62
C GLN A 402 20.79 -6.23 -20.31
N ASP A 403 21.24 -7.25 -19.58
CA ASP A 403 21.34 -8.61 -20.10
C ASP A 403 19.96 -9.21 -20.36
N ALA A 404 19.03 -9.10 -19.41
CA ALA A 404 17.66 -9.57 -19.55
C ALA A 404 16.93 -8.92 -20.73
N PHE A 405 17.06 -7.59 -20.91
CA PHE A 405 16.41 -6.88 -22.03
C PHE A 405 17.04 -7.19 -23.40
N LYS A 406 18.32 -7.63 -23.47
CA LYS A 406 18.92 -8.13 -24.70
C LYS A 406 18.44 -9.54 -25.05
N LYS A 407 18.15 -10.35 -24.02
CA LYS A 407 17.74 -11.74 -24.21
C LYS A 407 16.27 -11.88 -24.61
N PHE A 408 15.41 -11.00 -24.12
CA PHE A 408 13.97 -11.02 -24.33
C PHE A 408 13.49 -9.77 -25.09
#